data_59b69d58035188b9216d030ebbc97579
#
_entry.id   59b69d58035188b9216d030ebbc97579
#
_cell.length_a   1.000
_cell.length_b   1.000
_cell.length_c   1.000
_cell.angle_alpha   90.00
_cell.angle_beta   90.00
_cell.angle_gamma   90.00
#
_symmetry.space_group_name_H-M   'P 1'
#
loop_
_entity.id
_entity.type
_entity.pdbx_description
1 polymer ?
#
loop_
_entity_poly.entity_id
_entity_poly.type
_entity_poly.pdbx_seq_one_letter_code
_entity_poly.pdbx_strand_id
1 'polypeptide(L)'
;KSDHQDLPIILWNHRWEYDKNPESFFNVLGKVKNNGFNFQLAVLGENFSQYPETFINAEKSFQSHIVQWGFADSFSRYAQWLWKADILPVTSNQEFFGGSVMEAMYCDTWPILPNRLTYPELIPPDQHGEHLFKEENELYQKLIWAIDNIETVRSTHFHSIAQPFDWQSMVPMYDNAMEQV
;
A
#
# COMPACT_ATOMS: atom_id res chain seq x y z
N LYS A 1 11.60 -7.58 -9.23
CA LYS A 1 11.92 -6.44 -8.34
C LYS A 1 13.41 -6.11 -8.44
N SER A 2 13.78 -4.84 -8.18
CA SER A 2 15.13 -4.29 -8.36
C SER A 2 16.23 -5.06 -7.62
N ASP A 3 17.47 -4.90 -8.11
CA ASP A 3 18.69 -5.53 -7.55
C ASP A 3 18.83 -5.29 -6.04
N HIS A 4 19.30 -6.29 -5.32
CA HIS A 4 19.30 -6.45 -3.85
C HIS A 4 20.01 -5.37 -3.00
N GLN A 5 20.37 -4.22 -3.55
CA GLN A 5 21.07 -3.15 -2.84
C GLN A 5 20.23 -1.89 -2.54
N ASP A 6 19.03 -1.79 -3.06
CA ASP A 6 18.21 -0.60 -2.89
C ASP A 6 17.40 -0.64 -1.58
N LEU A 7 17.26 0.53 -0.94
CA LEU A 7 16.43 0.70 0.25
C LEU A 7 14.97 0.30 -0.05
N PRO A 8 14.25 -0.28 0.95
CA PRO A 8 12.84 -0.61 0.80
C PRO A 8 12.00 0.59 0.37
N ILE A 9 11.11 0.41 -0.60
CA ILE A 9 10.18 1.45 -1.03
C ILE A 9 8.84 1.22 -0.33
N ILE A 10 8.46 2.17 0.51
CA ILE A 10 7.14 2.22 1.16
C ILE A 10 6.21 3.03 0.27
N LEU A 11 5.03 2.48 -0.01
CA LEU A 11 4.05 3.03 -0.94
C LEU A 11 2.84 3.62 -0.21
N TRP A 12 2.40 4.78 -0.67
CA TRP A 12 1.06 5.30 -0.51
C TRP A 12 0.42 5.45 -1.90
N ASN A 13 -0.67 4.74 -2.18
CA ASN A 13 -1.36 4.79 -3.47
C ASN A 13 -2.86 5.12 -3.33
N HIS A 14 -3.21 5.87 -2.31
CA HIS A 14 -4.58 6.32 -2.05
C HIS A 14 -4.75 7.80 -2.41
N ARG A 15 -6.02 8.23 -2.59
CA ARG A 15 -6.36 9.65 -2.67
C ARG A 15 -5.90 10.38 -1.40
N TRP A 16 -5.58 11.65 -1.54
CA TRP A 16 -5.13 12.48 -0.41
C TRP A 16 -6.34 13.04 0.35
N GLU A 17 -7.09 12.15 0.97
CA GLU A 17 -8.32 12.46 1.69
C GLU A 17 -8.25 11.97 3.14
N TYR A 18 -9.03 12.61 4.02
CA TYR A 18 -9.01 12.33 5.46
C TYR A 18 -9.46 10.89 5.80
N ASP A 19 -10.35 10.31 4.98
CA ASP A 19 -10.85 8.94 5.16
C ASP A 19 -9.77 7.87 4.95
N LYS A 20 -8.68 8.21 4.28
CA LYS A 20 -7.49 7.36 4.12
C LYS A 20 -6.52 7.47 5.31
N ASN A 21 -6.81 8.37 6.27
CA ASN A 21 -6.07 8.57 7.51
C ASN A 21 -4.56 8.78 7.29
N PRO A 22 -4.16 9.77 6.46
CA PRO A 22 -2.75 10.05 6.20
C PRO A 22 -1.97 10.45 7.45
N GLU A 23 -2.65 11.01 8.46
CA GLU A 23 -2.01 11.37 9.73
C GLU A 23 -1.40 10.15 10.43
N SER A 24 -2.16 9.06 10.58
CA SER A 24 -1.65 7.82 11.17
C SER A 24 -0.51 7.23 10.34
N PHE A 25 -0.63 7.23 9.02
CA PHE A 25 0.44 6.77 8.12
C PHE A 25 1.75 7.53 8.34
N PHE A 26 1.72 8.85 8.24
CA PHE A 26 2.94 9.66 8.40
C PHE A 26 3.46 9.69 9.84
N ASN A 27 2.60 9.60 10.85
CA ASN A 27 3.01 9.47 12.25
C ASN A 27 3.81 8.18 12.48
N VAL A 28 3.33 7.05 11.97
CA VAL A 28 4.05 5.77 12.08
C VAL A 28 5.38 5.83 11.32
N LEU A 29 5.39 6.35 10.09
CA LEU A 29 6.64 6.53 9.33
C LEU A 29 7.63 7.45 10.05
N GLY A 30 7.14 8.50 10.72
CA GLY A 30 7.96 9.38 11.54
C GLY A 30 8.65 8.63 12.68
N LYS A 31 7.93 7.71 13.35
CA LYS A 31 8.51 6.84 14.39
C LYS A 31 9.58 5.91 13.79
N VAL A 32 9.31 5.29 12.63
CA VAL A 32 10.25 4.41 11.91
C VAL A 32 11.53 5.18 11.58
N LYS A 33 11.42 6.35 10.96
CA LYS A 33 12.55 7.23 10.63
C LYS A 33 13.35 7.63 11.88
N ASN A 34 12.67 8.09 12.94
CA ASN A 34 13.34 8.57 14.17
C ASN A 34 14.06 7.46 14.93
N ASN A 35 13.68 6.20 14.71
CA ASN A 35 14.37 5.03 15.25
C ASN A 35 15.50 4.52 14.31
N GLY A 36 15.84 5.28 13.27
CA GLY A 36 17.02 5.02 12.44
C GLY A 36 16.83 4.02 11.30
N PHE A 37 15.59 3.60 11.01
CA PHE A 37 15.32 2.74 9.87
C PHE A 37 15.38 3.52 8.55
N ASN A 38 16.06 2.95 7.56
CA ASN A 38 16.21 3.56 6.25
C ASN A 38 15.22 2.98 5.25
N PHE A 39 14.53 3.85 4.53
CA PHE A 39 13.57 3.49 3.50
C PHE A 39 13.45 4.61 2.46
N GLN A 40 12.84 4.31 1.33
CA GLN A 40 12.37 5.26 0.35
C GLN A 40 10.86 5.37 0.41
N LEU A 41 10.31 6.52 0.04
CA LEU A 41 8.89 6.81 0.14
C LEU A 41 8.32 7.23 -1.22
N ALA A 42 7.38 6.45 -1.74
CA ALA A 42 6.58 6.78 -2.90
C ALA A 42 5.16 7.13 -2.47
N VAL A 43 4.77 8.39 -2.61
CA VAL A 43 3.42 8.88 -2.30
C VAL A 43 2.74 9.23 -3.60
N LEU A 44 1.82 8.36 -4.03
CA LEU A 44 1.00 8.54 -5.22
C LEU A 44 -0.36 9.13 -4.84
N GLY A 45 -1.08 9.61 -5.85
CA GLY A 45 -2.39 10.18 -5.67
C GLY A 45 -2.38 11.69 -5.75
N GLU A 46 -3.57 12.26 -5.73
CA GLU A 46 -3.79 13.69 -5.82
C GLU A 46 -4.96 14.10 -4.92
N ASN A 47 -5.08 15.39 -4.77
CA ASN A 47 -6.21 16.04 -4.15
C ASN A 47 -6.97 16.88 -5.18
N PHE A 48 -8.29 16.74 -5.19
CA PHE A 48 -9.15 17.45 -6.14
C PHE A 48 -9.53 18.89 -5.73
N SER A 49 -9.31 19.28 -4.48
CA SER A 49 -9.82 20.58 -3.99
C SER A 49 -8.81 21.43 -3.21
N GLN A 50 -8.10 20.86 -2.28
CA GLN A 50 -7.09 21.58 -1.47
C GLN A 50 -5.97 20.62 -1.09
N TYR A 51 -4.73 21.11 -1.15
CA TYR A 51 -3.57 20.32 -0.71
C TYR A 51 -3.61 20.17 0.82
N PRO A 52 -3.84 18.96 1.36
CA PRO A 52 -4.02 18.79 2.79
C PRO A 52 -2.75 19.15 3.55
N GLU A 53 -2.89 19.84 4.68
CA GLU A 53 -1.75 20.27 5.51
C GLU A 53 -0.87 19.10 5.95
N THR A 54 -1.48 17.95 6.21
CA THR A 54 -0.77 16.70 6.54
C THR A 54 0.26 16.33 5.49
N PHE A 55 -0.08 16.43 4.20
CA PHE A 55 0.85 16.13 3.11
C PHE A 55 1.93 17.22 2.95
N ILE A 56 1.59 18.51 3.14
CA ILE A 56 2.58 19.61 3.13
C ILE A 56 3.65 19.38 4.20
N ASN A 57 3.22 19.01 5.41
CA ASN A 57 4.12 18.76 6.53
C ASN A 57 4.94 17.49 6.33
N ALA A 58 4.33 16.44 5.79
CA ALA A 58 4.99 15.18 5.48
C ALA A 58 6.05 15.35 4.38
N GLU A 59 5.74 16.08 3.29
CA GLU A 59 6.69 16.34 2.22
C GLU A 59 7.99 16.97 2.74
N LYS A 60 7.86 17.98 3.63
CA LYS A 60 9.01 18.60 4.27
C LYS A 60 9.76 17.64 5.19
N SER A 61 9.02 16.87 5.99
CA SER A 61 9.60 15.98 7.00
C SER A 61 10.33 14.80 6.39
N PHE A 62 9.87 14.30 5.25
CA PHE A 62 10.42 13.12 4.55
C PHE A 62 11.20 13.46 3.29
N GLN A 63 11.57 14.72 3.05
CA GLN A 63 12.20 15.19 1.81
C GLN A 63 13.37 14.30 1.34
N SER A 64 14.21 13.82 2.25
CA SER A 64 15.36 12.96 1.93
C SER A 64 14.98 11.49 1.62
N HIS A 65 13.75 11.08 1.88
CA HIS A 65 13.25 9.73 1.66
C HIS A 65 12.38 9.63 0.40
N ILE A 66 11.85 10.77 -0.08
CA ILE A 66 10.90 10.83 -1.17
C ILE A 66 11.56 10.49 -2.50
N VAL A 67 11.03 9.48 -3.19
CA VAL A 67 11.40 9.11 -4.57
C VAL A 67 10.29 9.40 -5.57
N GLN A 68 9.05 9.53 -5.10
CA GLN A 68 7.90 9.99 -5.86
C GLN A 68 6.93 10.71 -4.93
N TRP A 69 6.36 11.82 -5.41
CA TRP A 69 5.36 12.59 -4.68
C TRP A 69 4.32 13.15 -5.63
N GLY A 70 3.05 12.87 -5.36
CA GLY A 70 1.93 13.37 -6.13
C GLY A 70 1.43 12.43 -7.22
N PHE A 71 0.62 12.98 -8.10
CA PHE A 71 -0.05 12.26 -9.18
C PHE A 71 0.94 11.65 -10.17
N ALA A 72 0.69 10.44 -10.57
CA ALA A 72 1.39 9.82 -11.69
C ALA A 72 0.71 10.24 -13.00
N ASP A 73 1.45 10.92 -13.88
CA ASP A 73 0.96 11.52 -15.12
C ASP A 73 0.45 10.53 -16.18
N SER A 74 0.60 9.23 -15.94
CA SER A 74 0.08 8.17 -16.78
C SER A 74 -0.14 6.88 -15.98
N PHE A 75 -1.05 6.02 -16.47
CA PHE A 75 -1.24 4.68 -15.91
C PHE A 75 0.06 3.85 -15.96
N SER A 76 0.86 3.99 -17.00
CA SER A 76 2.15 3.29 -17.10
C SER A 76 3.12 3.71 -15.99
N ARG A 77 3.17 5.00 -15.62
CA ARG A 77 3.99 5.46 -14.50
C ARG A 77 3.44 5.00 -13.15
N TYR A 78 2.13 5.04 -12.99
CA TYR A 78 1.48 4.48 -11.80
C TYR A 78 1.83 3.01 -11.61
N ALA A 79 1.65 2.19 -12.65
CA ALA A 79 1.98 0.76 -12.63
C ALA A 79 3.47 0.51 -12.34
N GLN A 80 4.37 1.31 -12.90
CA GLN A 80 5.81 1.21 -12.60
C GLN A 80 6.11 1.41 -11.11
N TRP A 81 5.41 2.33 -10.44
CA TRP A 81 5.58 2.52 -8.99
C TRP A 81 5.03 1.35 -8.18
N LEU A 82 3.89 0.77 -8.58
CA LEU A 82 3.38 -0.44 -7.93
C LEU A 82 4.40 -1.60 -8.02
N TRP A 83 5.00 -1.80 -9.20
CA TRP A 83 6.02 -2.83 -9.41
C TRP A 83 7.33 -2.58 -8.64
N LYS A 84 7.69 -1.33 -8.39
CA LYS A 84 8.89 -0.97 -7.63
C LYS A 84 8.67 -1.03 -6.12
N ALA A 85 7.47 -0.78 -5.66
CA ALA A 85 7.14 -0.72 -4.25
C ALA A 85 7.31 -2.08 -3.57
N ASP A 86 7.85 -2.06 -2.37
CA ASP A 86 8.05 -3.26 -1.55
C ASP A 86 6.96 -3.42 -0.50
N ILE A 87 6.53 -2.34 0.16
CA ILE A 87 5.64 -2.39 1.32
C ILE A 87 4.50 -1.39 1.15
N LEU A 88 3.26 -1.84 1.38
CA LEU A 88 2.05 -1.01 1.37
C LEU A 88 1.40 -1.01 2.75
N PRO A 89 1.72 -0.06 3.64
CA PRO A 89 0.94 0.14 4.86
C PRO A 89 -0.32 0.95 4.55
N VAL A 90 -1.48 0.44 4.98
CA VAL A 90 -2.78 1.06 4.77
C VAL A 90 -3.38 1.50 6.09
N THR A 91 -3.86 2.74 6.16
CA THR A 91 -4.42 3.32 7.40
C THR A 91 -5.89 3.71 7.28
N SER A 92 -6.52 3.45 6.15
CA SER A 92 -7.87 3.92 5.80
C SER A 92 -8.93 3.62 6.87
N ASN A 93 -9.78 4.62 7.13
CA ASN A 93 -10.95 4.52 8.00
C ASN A 93 -12.22 4.12 7.23
N GLN A 94 -12.22 4.27 5.89
CA GLN A 94 -13.32 3.88 5.02
C GLN A 94 -12.77 3.18 3.78
N GLU A 95 -13.35 2.03 3.46
CA GLU A 95 -13.04 1.27 2.26
C GLU A 95 -14.18 0.29 1.97
N PHE A 96 -14.52 0.11 0.70
CA PHE A 96 -15.57 -0.82 0.28
C PHE A 96 -15.01 -2.11 -0.31
N PHE A 97 -13.96 -2.01 -1.13
CA PHE A 97 -13.35 -3.16 -1.79
C PHE A 97 -11.83 -3.21 -1.59
N GLY A 98 -11.14 -2.07 -1.66
CA GLY A 98 -9.68 -2.03 -1.58
C GLY A 98 -8.97 -2.18 -2.92
N GLY A 99 -9.52 -1.61 -3.99
CA GLY A 99 -8.97 -1.74 -5.34
C GLY A 99 -7.49 -1.37 -5.42
N SER A 100 -7.08 -0.25 -4.80
CA SER A 100 -5.67 0.17 -4.76
C SER A 100 -4.76 -0.83 -4.04
N VAL A 101 -5.28 -1.55 -3.04
CA VAL A 101 -4.56 -2.62 -2.35
C VAL A 101 -4.40 -3.83 -3.27
N MET A 102 -5.47 -4.23 -3.96
CA MET A 102 -5.43 -5.35 -4.91
C MET A 102 -4.47 -5.08 -6.07
N GLU A 103 -4.44 -3.84 -6.60
CA GLU A 103 -3.48 -3.43 -7.63
C GLU A 103 -2.02 -3.55 -7.14
N ALA A 104 -1.74 -3.14 -5.91
CA ALA A 104 -0.40 -3.26 -5.33
C ALA A 104 -0.03 -4.74 -5.06
N MET A 105 -0.96 -5.54 -4.53
CA MET A 105 -0.77 -6.98 -4.33
C MET A 105 -0.57 -7.72 -5.65
N TYR A 106 -1.26 -7.32 -6.72
CA TYR A 106 -1.04 -7.87 -8.06
C TYR A 106 0.40 -7.66 -8.54
N CYS A 107 1.05 -6.60 -8.06
CA CYS A 107 2.46 -6.28 -8.31
C CYS A 107 3.40 -6.83 -7.23
N ASP A 108 2.95 -7.78 -6.40
CA ASP A 108 3.72 -8.39 -5.29
C ASP A 108 4.23 -7.39 -4.24
N THR A 109 3.48 -6.32 -3.99
CA THR A 109 3.78 -5.40 -2.89
C THR A 109 3.24 -5.98 -1.58
N TRP A 110 4.08 -6.04 -0.52
CA TRP A 110 3.74 -6.57 0.79
C TRP A 110 2.71 -5.70 1.50
N PRO A 111 1.47 -6.19 1.73
CA PRO A 111 0.42 -5.40 2.35
C PRO A 111 0.52 -5.45 3.88
N ILE A 112 0.32 -4.30 4.55
CA ILE A 112 0.09 -4.22 6.00
C ILE A 112 -1.23 -3.46 6.18
N LEU A 113 -2.29 -4.17 6.52
CA LEU A 113 -3.67 -3.71 6.43
C LEU A 113 -4.34 -3.61 7.80
N PRO A 114 -5.27 -2.68 8.02
CA PRO A 114 -6.01 -2.63 9.26
C PRO A 114 -6.97 -3.83 9.39
N ASN A 115 -7.05 -4.44 10.56
CA ASN A 115 -7.97 -5.53 10.84
C ASN A 115 -9.41 -5.01 11.02
N ARG A 116 -9.95 -4.40 9.97
CA ARG A 116 -11.31 -3.84 9.91
C ARG A 116 -11.76 -3.69 8.47
N LEU A 117 -13.05 -3.39 8.29
CA LEU A 117 -13.68 -3.20 6.97
C LEU A 117 -13.55 -4.46 6.11
N THR A 118 -13.30 -4.29 4.82
CA THR A 118 -13.09 -5.37 3.86
C THR A 118 -11.68 -6.00 3.93
N TYR A 119 -10.71 -5.35 4.57
CA TYR A 119 -9.31 -5.77 4.48
C TYR A 119 -9.01 -7.21 4.94
N PRO A 120 -9.65 -7.76 6.01
CA PRO A 120 -9.46 -9.16 6.37
C PRO A 120 -9.89 -10.15 5.29
N GLU A 121 -10.80 -9.74 4.39
CA GLU A 121 -11.28 -10.59 3.29
C GLU A 121 -10.26 -10.66 2.12
N LEU A 122 -9.34 -9.68 2.04
CA LEU A 122 -8.33 -9.61 0.99
C LEU A 122 -7.11 -10.50 1.26
N ILE A 123 -6.95 -10.99 2.48
CA ILE A 123 -5.79 -11.77 2.92
C ILE A 123 -6.27 -13.15 3.39
N PRO A 124 -5.61 -14.25 2.99
CA PRO A 124 -5.92 -15.57 3.50
C PRO A 124 -5.86 -15.62 5.05
N PRO A 125 -6.81 -16.31 5.71
CA PRO A 125 -6.92 -16.30 7.19
C PRO A 125 -5.66 -16.74 7.92
N ASP A 126 -4.89 -17.65 7.36
CA ASP A 126 -3.62 -18.15 7.90
C ASP A 126 -2.49 -17.11 7.85
N GLN A 127 -2.63 -16.07 7.02
CA GLN A 127 -1.68 -14.96 6.89
C GLN A 127 -2.10 -13.70 7.66
N HIS A 128 -3.26 -13.67 8.31
CA HIS A 128 -3.75 -12.51 9.06
C HIS A 128 -2.76 -12.02 10.12
N GLY A 129 -2.05 -12.95 10.79
CA GLY A 129 -1.06 -12.61 11.80
C GLY A 129 0.08 -11.72 11.29
N GLU A 130 0.46 -11.89 10.04
CA GLU A 130 1.57 -11.16 9.41
C GLU A 130 1.12 -9.83 8.82
N HIS A 131 -0.08 -9.78 8.25
CA HIS A 131 -0.53 -8.67 7.43
C HIS A 131 -1.54 -7.74 8.10
N LEU A 132 -2.30 -8.21 9.10
CA LEU A 132 -3.33 -7.39 9.73
C LEU A 132 -2.86 -6.77 11.05
N PHE A 133 -3.25 -5.50 11.26
CA PHE A 133 -3.00 -4.78 12.52
C PHE A 133 -4.29 -4.17 13.08
N LYS A 134 -4.36 -3.98 14.40
CA LYS A 134 -5.49 -3.36 15.10
C LYS A 134 -5.21 -1.93 15.51
N GLU A 135 -3.98 -1.63 15.86
CA GLU A 135 -3.57 -0.33 16.38
C GLU A 135 -2.21 0.11 15.81
N GLU A 136 -1.90 1.41 15.93
CA GLU A 136 -0.68 2.00 15.33
C GLU A 136 0.62 1.33 15.79
N ASN A 137 0.67 0.82 17.02
CA ASN A 137 1.86 0.15 17.50
C ASN A 137 2.09 -1.18 16.78
N GLU A 138 1.02 -1.92 16.47
CA GLU A 138 1.14 -3.15 15.66
C GLU A 138 1.56 -2.81 14.21
N LEU A 139 1.00 -1.75 13.62
CA LEU A 139 1.45 -1.26 12.32
C LEU A 139 2.94 -0.92 12.32
N TYR A 140 3.40 -0.19 13.35
CA TYR A 140 4.81 0.14 13.52
C TYR A 140 5.68 -1.13 13.59
N GLN A 141 5.32 -2.11 14.43
CA GLN A 141 6.08 -3.36 14.58
C GLN A 141 6.16 -4.16 13.28
N LYS A 142 5.03 -4.26 12.55
CA LYS A 142 4.99 -4.96 11.26
C LYS A 142 5.83 -4.24 10.19
N LEU A 143 5.81 -2.92 10.20
CA LEU A 143 6.56 -2.11 9.25
C LEU A 143 8.08 -2.24 9.46
N ILE A 144 8.56 -2.16 10.71
CA ILE A 144 9.99 -2.36 10.99
C ILE A 144 10.42 -3.80 10.70
N TRP A 145 9.57 -4.80 11.01
CA TRP A 145 9.83 -6.18 10.64
C TRP A 145 9.99 -6.33 9.11
N ALA A 146 9.10 -5.74 8.33
CA ALA A 146 9.16 -5.81 6.87
C ALA A 146 10.41 -5.12 6.30
N ILE A 147 10.84 -4.00 6.90
CA ILE A 147 12.08 -3.31 6.51
C ILE A 147 13.31 -4.18 6.82
N ASP A 148 13.37 -4.76 8.03
CA ASP A 148 14.49 -5.60 8.46
C ASP A 148 14.55 -6.94 7.71
N ASN A 149 13.40 -7.42 7.22
CA ASN A 149 13.30 -8.69 6.48
C ASN A 149 12.96 -8.48 4.99
N ILE A 150 13.54 -7.45 4.38
CA ILE A 150 13.19 -7.03 3.03
C ILE A 150 13.37 -8.12 1.97
N GLU A 151 14.33 -9.03 2.14
CA GLU A 151 14.54 -10.16 1.23
C GLU A 151 13.35 -11.13 1.26
N THR A 152 12.79 -11.39 2.44
CA THR A 152 11.57 -12.17 2.60
C THR A 152 10.38 -11.46 1.94
N VAL A 153 10.23 -10.15 2.18
CA VAL A 153 9.20 -9.31 1.57
C VAL A 153 9.26 -9.40 0.05
N ARG A 154 10.44 -9.23 -0.54
CA ARG A 154 10.66 -9.25 -1.99
C ARG A 154 10.47 -10.63 -2.63
N SER A 155 10.68 -11.70 -1.87
CA SER A 155 10.51 -13.08 -2.35
C SER A 155 9.09 -13.63 -2.15
N THR A 156 8.24 -12.93 -1.42
CA THR A 156 6.84 -13.31 -1.21
C THR A 156 5.97 -12.79 -2.35
N HIS A 157 5.02 -13.61 -2.82
CA HIS A 157 4.18 -13.29 -3.96
C HIS A 157 2.71 -13.22 -3.57
N PHE A 158 2.07 -12.08 -3.87
CA PHE A 158 0.65 -11.82 -3.63
C PHE A 158 -0.19 -11.84 -4.91
N HIS A 159 0.45 -11.93 -6.05
CA HIS A 159 -0.21 -11.91 -7.36
C HIS A 159 -1.36 -12.93 -7.45
N SER A 160 -1.16 -14.15 -6.96
CA SER A 160 -2.18 -15.21 -7.00
C SER A 160 -3.43 -14.89 -6.16
N ILE A 161 -3.31 -14.06 -5.13
CA ILE A 161 -4.44 -13.60 -4.31
C ILE A 161 -5.24 -12.53 -5.08
N ALA A 162 -4.56 -11.64 -5.79
CA ALA A 162 -5.17 -10.54 -6.51
C ALA A 162 -5.70 -10.95 -7.90
N GLN A 163 -5.07 -11.92 -8.57
CA GLN A 163 -5.41 -12.37 -9.92
C GLN A 163 -6.90 -12.72 -10.13
N PRO A 164 -7.63 -13.37 -9.20
CA PRO A 164 -9.05 -13.65 -9.39
C PRO A 164 -9.91 -12.41 -9.60
N PHE A 165 -9.43 -11.24 -9.17
CA PHE A 165 -10.13 -9.95 -9.29
C PHE A 165 -9.70 -9.16 -10.54
N ASP A 166 -8.78 -9.67 -11.36
CA ASP A 166 -8.43 -9.02 -12.61
C ASP A 166 -9.59 -9.10 -13.61
N TRP A 167 -9.60 -8.17 -14.57
CA TRP A 167 -10.69 -8.07 -15.51
C TRP A 167 -10.82 -9.29 -16.43
N GLN A 168 -9.72 -9.96 -16.75
CA GLN A 168 -9.74 -11.17 -17.58
C GLN A 168 -10.42 -12.33 -16.84
N SER A 169 -10.23 -12.40 -15.52
CA SER A 169 -10.87 -13.41 -14.67
C SER A 169 -12.35 -13.10 -14.41
N MET A 170 -12.69 -11.81 -14.21
CA MET A 170 -14.01 -11.37 -13.81
C MET A 170 -15.02 -11.32 -14.96
N VAL A 171 -14.63 -10.93 -16.18
CA VAL A 171 -15.54 -10.77 -17.33
C VAL A 171 -16.38 -12.00 -17.61
N PRO A 172 -15.82 -13.22 -17.71
CA PRO A 172 -16.66 -14.42 -17.95
C PRO A 172 -17.69 -14.68 -16.86
N MET A 173 -17.37 -14.32 -15.61
CA MET A 173 -18.31 -14.46 -14.49
C MET A 173 -19.48 -13.48 -14.58
N TYR A 174 -19.21 -12.23 -14.95
CA TYR A 174 -20.24 -11.21 -15.16
C TYR A 174 -21.12 -11.55 -16.36
N ASP A 175 -20.53 -11.96 -17.50
CA ASP A 175 -21.29 -12.35 -18.69
C ASP A 175 -22.22 -13.53 -18.38
N ASN A 176 -21.73 -14.58 -17.75
CA ASN A 176 -22.55 -15.72 -17.33
C ASN A 176 -23.68 -15.33 -16.36
N ALA A 177 -23.42 -14.42 -15.42
CA ALA A 177 -24.46 -13.95 -14.51
C ALA A 177 -25.54 -13.13 -15.21
N MET A 178 -25.18 -12.33 -16.20
CA MET A 178 -26.12 -11.52 -16.99
C MET A 178 -26.97 -12.37 -17.97
N GLU A 179 -26.41 -13.47 -18.49
CA GLU A 179 -27.16 -14.40 -19.37
C GLU A 179 -28.21 -15.22 -18.62
N GLN A 180 -28.16 -15.29 -17.28
CA GLN A 180 -29.08 -16.02 -16.43
C GLN A 180 -30.30 -15.18 -15.97
N VAL A 181 -30.36 -13.91 -16.29
CA VAL A 181 -31.43 -12.97 -15.96
C VAL A 181 -32.35 -12.77 -17.14
#